data_015dec006e859fbb15bac82493936179
#
_entry.id   015dec006e859fbb15bac82493936179
#
_cell.length_a   1.000
_cell.length_b   1.000
_cell.length_c   1.000
_cell.angle_alpha   90.00
_cell.angle_beta   90.00
_cell.angle_gamma   90.00
#
_symmetry.space_group_name_H-M   'P 1'
#
loop_
_entity.id
_entity.type
_entity.pdbx_description
1 polymer ?
#
loop_
_entity_poly.entity_id
_entity_poly.type
_entity_poly.pdbx_seq_one_letter_code
_entity_poly.pdbx_strand_id
1 'polypeptide(L)'
;MIVILTIQCLFFADGGLLALGANIWNMACYGCFVGGGVIWALAMRSGMTRTKIIIASVLGSVLSLQLGAFSVSVETLLSGITQLPFAAFLLFMQPIHLAIGLVEGAITAAVLVFLFAARPSLLWCAEESESASSVSLKNVLAIMGAAAVVLAGGLSLLASELPDGLEWSLERMTGSTELESADSSVYALSEAVQSVTALLPDYNFAGSESAAGTSFAGVVGAVIVMLLILAGGKVLKSFRGNHEQA
;
A
#
# COMPACT_ATOMS: atom_id res chain seq x y z
N MET A 1 -3.14 5.66 -1.11
CA MET A 1 -3.11 4.32 -1.77
C MET A 1 -3.11 4.43 -3.29
N ILE A 2 -4.14 4.96 -3.97
CA ILE A 2 -4.18 5.01 -5.45
C ILE A 2 -2.90 5.62 -6.05
N VAL A 3 -2.44 6.77 -5.53
CA VAL A 3 -1.20 7.42 -5.99
C VAL A 3 0.01 6.48 -5.85
N ILE A 4 0.12 5.76 -4.74
CA ILE A 4 1.22 4.82 -4.50
C ILE A 4 1.18 3.69 -5.52
N LEU A 5 0.04 3.01 -5.67
CA LEU A 5 -0.14 1.91 -6.62
C LEU A 5 0.12 2.34 -8.08
N THR A 6 -0.31 3.56 -8.44
CA THR A 6 -0.03 4.10 -9.78
C THR A 6 1.46 4.33 -10.01
N ILE A 7 2.19 4.82 -8.99
CA ILE A 7 3.64 5.01 -9.08
C ILE A 7 4.35 3.66 -9.12
N GLN A 8 3.98 2.69 -8.29
CA GLN A 8 4.51 1.34 -8.33
C GLN A 8 4.38 0.73 -9.73
N CYS A 9 3.18 0.80 -10.29
CA CYS A 9 2.91 0.27 -11.62
C CYS A 9 3.69 1.00 -12.74
N LEU A 10 3.68 2.33 -12.75
CA LEU A 10 4.23 3.10 -13.88
C LEU A 10 5.73 3.37 -13.77
N PHE A 11 6.27 3.62 -12.56
CA PHE A 11 7.68 3.96 -12.38
C PHE A 11 8.57 2.77 -12.10
N PHE A 12 8.01 1.75 -11.42
CA PHE A 12 8.79 0.60 -10.98
C PHE A 12 8.41 -0.69 -11.70
N ALA A 13 7.42 -0.66 -12.60
CA ALA A 13 6.83 -1.82 -13.24
C ALA A 13 6.30 -2.89 -12.26
N ASP A 14 6.09 -2.51 -10.99
CA ASP A 14 5.56 -3.38 -9.96
C ASP A 14 4.04 -3.50 -10.10
N GLY A 15 3.58 -4.71 -10.39
CA GLY A 15 2.22 -4.98 -10.83
C GLY A 15 1.94 -4.49 -12.26
N GLY A 16 1.31 -5.31 -13.08
CA GLY A 16 1.02 -4.99 -14.48
C GLY A 16 0.04 -3.81 -14.63
N LEU A 17 0.18 -3.02 -15.70
CA LEU A 17 -0.72 -1.90 -15.99
C LEU A 17 -2.19 -2.35 -16.10
N LEU A 18 -2.44 -3.54 -16.63
CA LEU A 18 -3.78 -4.12 -16.71
C LEU A 18 -4.32 -4.55 -15.34
N ALA A 19 -3.44 -4.88 -14.40
CA ALA A 19 -3.80 -5.24 -13.04
C ALA A 19 -4.04 -4.03 -12.12
N LEU A 20 -3.66 -2.81 -12.54
CA LEU A 20 -3.75 -1.61 -11.71
C LEU A 20 -5.15 -1.38 -11.12
N GLY A 21 -6.19 -1.61 -11.91
CA GLY A 21 -7.58 -1.50 -11.45
C GLY A 21 -7.94 -2.50 -10.36
N ALA A 22 -7.54 -3.76 -10.55
CA ALA A 22 -7.72 -4.82 -9.55
C ALA A 22 -6.90 -4.54 -8.29
N ASN A 23 -5.65 -4.07 -8.42
CA ASN A 23 -4.81 -3.68 -7.28
C ASN A 23 -5.42 -2.52 -6.48
N ILE A 24 -5.96 -1.51 -7.17
CA ILE A 24 -6.69 -0.41 -6.49
C ILE A 24 -7.89 -0.96 -5.73
N TRP A 25 -8.68 -1.84 -6.33
CA TRP A 25 -9.83 -2.44 -5.68
C TRP A 25 -9.42 -3.30 -4.48
N ASN A 26 -8.52 -4.23 -4.68
CA ASN A 26 -8.16 -5.24 -3.69
C ASN A 26 -7.30 -4.70 -2.53
N MET A 27 -6.51 -3.66 -2.76
CA MET A 27 -5.62 -3.08 -1.74
C MET A 27 -6.14 -1.74 -1.22
N ALA A 28 -6.46 -0.78 -2.12
CA ALA A 28 -6.82 0.56 -1.69
C ALA A 28 -8.26 0.63 -1.15
N CYS A 29 -9.23 0.01 -1.84
CA CYS A 29 -10.63 0.09 -1.39
C CYS A 29 -10.82 -0.65 -0.06
N TYR A 30 -10.36 -1.88 0.08
CA TYR A 30 -10.49 -2.60 1.34
C TYR A 30 -9.68 -1.94 2.46
N GLY A 31 -8.44 -1.54 2.21
CA GLY A 31 -7.62 -0.84 3.20
C GLY A 31 -8.23 0.46 3.70
N CYS A 32 -8.70 1.30 2.78
CA CYS A 32 -9.24 2.61 3.14
C CYS A 32 -10.67 2.54 3.69
N PHE A 33 -11.58 1.78 3.05
CA PHE A 33 -12.99 1.78 3.45
C PHE A 33 -13.28 0.77 4.56
N VAL A 34 -12.74 -0.44 4.50
CA VAL A 34 -12.97 -1.44 5.55
C VAL A 34 -12.04 -1.16 6.74
N GLY A 35 -10.73 -1.12 6.53
CA GLY A 35 -9.76 -0.89 7.60
C GLY A 35 -9.93 0.49 8.25
N GLY A 36 -9.83 1.55 7.47
CA GLY A 36 -9.94 2.93 7.92
C GLY A 36 -11.38 3.36 8.18
N GLY A 37 -12.27 3.19 7.19
CA GLY A 37 -13.63 3.71 7.25
C GLY A 37 -14.54 3.00 8.26
N VAL A 38 -14.45 1.68 8.35
CA VAL A 38 -15.33 0.89 9.23
C VAL A 38 -14.63 0.53 10.53
N ILE A 39 -13.55 -0.23 10.47
CA ILE A 39 -12.92 -0.80 11.68
C ILE A 39 -12.37 0.28 12.59
N TRP A 40 -11.57 1.19 12.02
CA TRP A 40 -11.03 2.31 12.78
C TRP A 40 -12.12 3.21 13.35
N ALA A 41 -13.10 3.63 12.54
CA ALA A 41 -14.18 4.50 12.99
C ALA A 41 -15.00 3.87 14.12
N LEU A 42 -15.34 2.58 14.01
CA LEU A 42 -16.06 1.85 15.06
C LEU A 42 -15.25 1.74 16.35
N ALA A 43 -13.97 1.43 16.26
CA ALA A 43 -13.09 1.30 17.42
C ALA A 43 -12.90 2.63 18.16
N MET A 44 -12.87 3.76 17.44
CA MET A 44 -12.63 5.09 18.01
C MET A 44 -13.90 5.80 18.48
N ARG A 45 -15.10 5.27 18.25
CA ARG A 45 -16.38 5.91 18.62
C ARG A 45 -16.51 6.27 20.12
N SER A 46 -15.88 5.53 21.01
CA SER A 46 -15.90 5.75 22.46
C SER A 46 -14.57 6.30 22.99
N GLY A 47 -13.93 7.16 22.23
CA GLY A 47 -12.63 7.75 22.55
C GLY A 47 -11.44 6.89 22.14
N MET A 48 -10.32 7.55 21.91
CA MET A 48 -9.08 6.95 21.42
C MET A 48 -8.18 6.51 22.59
N THR A 49 -7.69 5.27 22.53
CA THR A 49 -6.73 4.73 23.49
C THR A 49 -5.67 3.92 22.76
N ARG A 50 -4.47 3.78 23.34
CA ARG A 50 -3.39 2.97 22.74
C ARG A 50 -3.84 1.55 22.40
N THR A 51 -4.56 0.90 23.30
CA THR A 51 -5.06 -0.47 23.09
C THR A 51 -6.03 -0.53 21.92
N LYS A 52 -6.96 0.41 21.81
CA LYS A 52 -7.90 0.47 20.67
C LYS A 52 -7.18 0.72 19.36
N ILE A 53 -6.15 1.60 19.35
CA ILE A 53 -5.32 1.86 18.18
C ILE A 53 -4.65 0.57 17.72
N ILE A 54 -4.01 -0.17 18.63
CA ILE A 54 -3.34 -1.43 18.31
C ILE A 54 -4.34 -2.45 17.75
N ILE A 55 -5.45 -2.67 18.44
CA ILE A 55 -6.48 -3.63 18.00
C ILE A 55 -7.06 -3.24 16.65
N ALA A 56 -7.44 -1.97 16.47
CA ALA A 56 -8.01 -1.49 15.21
C ALA A 56 -7.03 -1.57 14.05
N SER A 57 -5.75 -1.29 14.28
CA SER A 57 -4.70 -1.42 13.26
C SER A 57 -4.52 -2.86 12.83
N VAL A 58 -4.38 -3.78 13.78
CA VAL A 58 -4.18 -5.21 13.47
C VAL A 58 -5.43 -5.80 12.81
N LEU A 59 -6.62 -5.59 13.38
CA LEU A 59 -7.87 -6.10 12.79
C LEU A 59 -8.15 -5.46 11.43
N GLY A 60 -7.92 -4.16 11.29
CA GLY A 60 -8.09 -3.44 10.04
C GLY A 60 -7.20 -3.97 8.93
N SER A 61 -5.92 -4.16 9.23
CA SER A 61 -4.95 -4.72 8.28
C SER A 61 -5.30 -6.16 7.89
N VAL A 62 -5.49 -7.02 8.88
CA VAL A 62 -5.84 -8.44 8.65
C VAL A 62 -7.11 -8.57 7.81
N LEU A 63 -8.21 -7.92 8.20
CA LEU A 63 -9.47 -8.05 7.48
C LEU A 63 -9.40 -7.45 6.07
N SER A 64 -8.69 -6.34 5.89
CA SER A 64 -8.51 -5.75 4.56
C SER A 64 -7.72 -6.65 3.63
N LEU A 65 -6.61 -7.24 4.10
CA LEU A 65 -5.81 -8.17 3.30
C LEU A 65 -6.56 -9.48 3.03
N GLN A 66 -7.29 -10.01 4.00
CA GLN A 66 -8.09 -11.22 3.80
C GLN A 66 -9.19 -11.00 2.76
N LEU A 67 -9.87 -9.86 2.78
CA LEU A 67 -10.87 -9.49 1.78
C LEU A 67 -10.23 -9.28 0.41
N GLY A 68 -9.07 -8.63 0.34
CA GLY A 68 -8.32 -8.45 -0.90
C GLY A 68 -7.92 -9.80 -1.52
N ALA A 69 -7.30 -10.67 -0.74
CA ALA A 69 -6.88 -12.01 -1.17
C ALA A 69 -8.08 -12.89 -1.62
N PHE A 70 -9.20 -12.79 -0.90
CA PHE A 70 -10.45 -13.44 -1.30
C PHE A 70 -10.98 -12.87 -2.63
N SER A 71 -10.99 -11.55 -2.75
CA SER A 71 -11.48 -10.87 -3.97
C SER A 71 -10.65 -11.24 -5.20
N VAL A 72 -9.31 -11.24 -5.10
CA VAL A 72 -8.42 -11.71 -6.18
C VAL A 72 -8.76 -13.15 -6.58
N SER A 73 -8.99 -14.03 -5.61
CA SER A 73 -9.36 -15.43 -5.89
C SER A 73 -10.69 -15.53 -6.63
N VAL A 74 -11.68 -14.71 -6.27
CA VAL A 74 -12.98 -14.63 -6.93
C VAL A 74 -12.86 -14.00 -8.33
N GLU A 75 -12.10 -12.91 -8.46
CA GLU A 75 -11.85 -12.26 -9.75
C GLU A 75 -11.18 -13.23 -10.73
N THR A 76 -10.18 -13.98 -10.27
CA THR A 76 -9.50 -15.01 -11.05
C THR A 76 -10.48 -16.10 -11.52
N LEU A 77 -11.34 -16.58 -10.61
CA LEU A 77 -12.38 -17.56 -10.95
C LEU A 77 -13.37 -17.01 -12.00
N LEU A 78 -13.84 -15.77 -11.80
CA LEU A 78 -14.86 -15.17 -12.68
C LEU A 78 -14.28 -14.73 -14.02
N SER A 79 -12.99 -14.45 -14.11
CA SER A 79 -12.34 -14.04 -15.36
C SER A 79 -12.36 -15.15 -16.42
N GLY A 80 -12.32 -16.41 -15.98
CA GLY A 80 -12.22 -17.57 -16.86
C GLY A 80 -10.94 -17.63 -17.71
N ILE A 81 -9.99 -16.71 -17.49
CA ILE A 81 -8.73 -16.62 -18.25
C ILE A 81 -7.74 -17.66 -17.75
N THR A 82 -7.74 -17.94 -16.44
CA THR A 82 -6.84 -18.91 -15.84
C THR A 82 -7.59 -20.14 -15.38
N GLN A 83 -6.95 -21.31 -15.50
CA GLN A 83 -7.51 -22.58 -15.02
C GLN A 83 -7.02 -22.92 -13.61
N LEU A 84 -6.90 -21.94 -12.73
CA LEU A 84 -6.50 -22.15 -11.33
C LEU A 84 -7.69 -22.74 -10.55
N PRO A 85 -7.52 -23.90 -9.87
CA PRO A 85 -8.56 -24.45 -9.02
C PRO A 85 -8.85 -23.50 -7.84
N PHE A 86 -10.03 -22.90 -7.82
CA PHE A 86 -10.42 -21.86 -6.85
C PHE A 86 -10.14 -22.25 -5.39
N ALA A 87 -10.53 -23.48 -4.99
CA ALA A 87 -10.35 -23.92 -3.61
C ALA A 87 -8.87 -24.02 -3.21
N ALA A 88 -8.01 -24.51 -4.12
CA ALA A 88 -6.58 -24.61 -3.88
C ALA A 88 -5.94 -23.21 -3.84
N PHE A 89 -6.29 -22.34 -4.76
CA PHE A 89 -5.79 -20.97 -4.80
C PHE A 89 -6.17 -20.20 -3.52
N LEU A 90 -7.42 -20.30 -3.11
CA LEU A 90 -7.90 -19.68 -1.86
C LEU A 90 -7.17 -20.24 -0.63
N LEU A 91 -6.88 -21.56 -0.62
CA LEU A 91 -6.17 -22.21 0.49
C LEU A 91 -4.73 -21.70 0.67
N PHE A 92 -4.05 -21.30 -0.40
CA PHE A 92 -2.73 -20.68 -0.32
C PHE A 92 -2.81 -19.17 -0.05
N MET A 93 -3.73 -18.47 -0.72
CA MET A 93 -3.88 -17.02 -0.60
C MET A 93 -4.25 -16.57 0.83
N GLN A 94 -5.20 -17.23 1.49
CA GLN A 94 -5.70 -16.77 2.77
C GLN A 94 -4.66 -16.87 3.91
N PRO A 95 -3.96 -18.00 4.12
CA PRO A 95 -2.99 -18.11 5.22
C PRO A 95 -1.79 -17.15 5.07
N ILE A 96 -1.25 -16.99 3.85
CA ILE A 96 -0.12 -16.08 3.64
C ILE A 96 -0.51 -14.63 3.87
N HIS A 97 -1.68 -14.21 3.37
CA HIS A 97 -2.18 -12.84 3.60
C HIS A 97 -2.61 -12.61 5.06
N LEU A 98 -2.97 -13.65 5.81
CA LEU A 98 -3.15 -13.53 7.26
C LEU A 98 -1.83 -13.18 7.96
N ALA A 99 -0.75 -13.89 7.62
CA ALA A 99 0.57 -13.63 8.18
C ALA A 99 1.07 -12.22 7.84
N ILE A 100 0.94 -11.82 6.57
CA ILE A 100 1.28 -10.46 6.11
C ILE A 100 0.44 -9.42 6.86
N GLY A 101 -0.88 -9.62 6.96
CA GLY A 101 -1.79 -8.70 7.65
C GLY A 101 -1.47 -8.49 9.13
N LEU A 102 -0.99 -9.51 9.82
CA LEU A 102 -0.53 -9.39 11.21
C LEU A 102 0.72 -8.50 11.31
N VAL A 103 1.69 -8.68 10.41
CA VAL A 103 2.92 -7.87 10.38
C VAL A 103 2.62 -6.42 10.01
N GLU A 104 1.87 -6.19 8.94
CA GLU A 104 1.46 -4.85 8.52
C GLU A 104 0.63 -4.14 9.58
N GLY A 105 -0.28 -4.87 10.24
CA GLY A 105 -1.07 -4.36 11.34
C GLY A 105 -0.22 -3.95 12.54
N ALA A 106 0.82 -4.71 12.86
CA ALA A 106 1.77 -4.36 13.93
C ALA A 106 2.58 -3.10 13.58
N ILE A 107 3.07 -2.98 12.34
CA ILE A 107 3.79 -1.79 11.86
C ILE A 107 2.87 -0.57 11.88
N THR A 108 1.65 -0.70 11.37
CA THR A 108 0.64 0.35 11.38
C THR A 108 0.32 0.79 12.82
N ALA A 109 0.15 -0.17 13.74
CA ALA A 109 -0.08 0.11 15.15
C ALA A 109 1.08 0.91 15.78
N ALA A 110 2.33 0.54 15.49
CA ALA A 110 3.50 1.24 16.00
C ALA A 110 3.53 2.72 15.55
N VAL A 111 3.28 2.97 14.26
CA VAL A 111 3.24 4.33 13.70
C VAL A 111 2.08 5.14 14.30
N LEU A 112 0.87 4.57 14.38
CA LEU A 112 -0.29 5.29 14.90
C LEU A 112 -0.21 5.53 16.42
N VAL A 113 0.36 4.61 17.19
CA VAL A 113 0.63 4.81 18.62
C VAL A 113 1.69 5.91 18.84
N PHE A 114 2.72 5.96 18.02
CA PHE A 114 3.68 7.07 18.04
C PHE A 114 2.99 8.41 17.76
N LEU A 115 2.18 8.49 16.71
CA LEU A 115 1.42 9.70 16.36
C LEU A 115 0.44 10.09 17.46
N PHE A 116 -0.25 9.13 18.06
CA PHE A 116 -1.14 9.37 19.19
C PHE A 116 -0.42 9.95 20.39
N ALA A 117 0.80 9.48 20.67
CA ALA A 117 1.60 10.00 21.79
C ALA A 117 2.21 11.38 21.48
N ALA A 118 2.64 11.61 20.24
CA ALA A 118 3.33 12.84 19.84
C ALA A 118 2.35 13.97 19.46
N ARG A 119 1.30 13.65 18.69
CA ARG A 119 0.34 14.62 18.18
C ARG A 119 -0.99 13.96 17.80
N PRO A 120 -1.89 13.71 18.77
CA PRO A 120 -3.18 13.04 18.53
C PRO A 120 -4.03 13.72 17.46
N SER A 121 -3.97 15.05 17.36
CA SER A 121 -4.72 15.86 16.38
C SER A 121 -4.46 15.51 14.90
N LEU A 122 -3.42 14.71 14.60
CA LEU A 122 -3.16 14.19 13.26
C LEU A 122 -3.97 12.93 12.94
N LEU A 123 -4.56 12.29 13.95
CA LEU A 123 -5.31 11.07 13.76
C LEU A 123 -6.79 11.38 13.50
N TRP A 124 -7.36 10.70 12.52
CA TRP A 124 -8.78 10.78 12.23
C TRP A 124 -9.60 10.25 13.41
N CYS A 125 -10.71 10.89 13.72
CA CYS A 125 -11.55 10.67 14.91
C CYS A 125 -10.88 11.07 16.24
N ALA A 126 -9.77 11.79 16.25
CA ALA A 126 -9.26 12.39 17.47
C ALA A 126 -10.18 13.53 17.91
N GLU A 127 -10.56 13.56 19.19
CA GLU A 127 -11.22 14.72 19.77
C GLU A 127 -10.25 15.90 19.75
N GLU A 128 -10.77 17.11 19.48
CA GLU A 128 -10.02 18.35 19.68
C GLU A 128 -9.79 18.57 21.19
N SER A 129 -8.92 17.75 21.75
CA SER A 129 -8.47 17.94 23.12
C SER A 129 -7.51 19.14 23.11
N GLU A 130 -7.78 20.13 23.95
CA GLU A 130 -6.88 21.24 24.25
C GLU A 130 -5.54 20.82 24.86
N SER A 131 -5.29 19.54 24.98
CA SER A 131 -4.02 18.97 25.41
C SER A 131 -2.94 19.40 24.43
N ALA A 132 -2.18 20.40 24.80
CA ALA A 132 -1.03 20.90 24.06
C ALA A 132 -0.21 19.71 23.57
N SER A 133 -0.16 19.51 22.24
CA SER A 133 0.65 18.45 21.67
C SER A 133 2.09 18.62 22.15
N SER A 134 2.66 17.60 22.77
CA SER A 134 4.00 17.64 23.38
C SER A 134 5.11 17.88 22.36
N VAL A 135 4.83 17.64 21.08
CA VAL A 135 5.80 17.73 19.99
C VAL A 135 5.29 18.65 18.88
N SER A 136 6.15 19.55 18.39
CA SER A 136 5.81 20.42 17.27
C SER A 136 5.55 19.62 15.98
N LEU A 137 4.66 20.11 15.11
CA LEU A 137 4.38 19.47 13.81
C LEU A 137 5.66 19.29 12.99
N LYS A 138 6.58 20.28 13.02
CA LYS A 138 7.86 20.21 12.32
C LYS A 138 8.70 19.03 12.79
N ASN A 139 8.75 18.79 14.09
CA ASN A 139 9.51 17.68 14.66
C ASN A 139 8.87 16.32 14.31
N VAL A 140 7.54 16.22 14.37
CA VAL A 140 6.84 14.98 13.95
C VAL A 140 7.13 14.67 12.47
N LEU A 141 7.01 15.68 11.60
CA LEU A 141 7.31 15.51 10.18
C LEU A 141 8.79 15.18 9.92
N ALA A 142 9.71 15.78 10.69
CA ALA A 142 11.14 15.47 10.58
C ALA A 142 11.44 14.03 11.01
N ILE A 143 10.87 13.57 12.13
CA ILE A 143 11.02 12.17 12.59
C ILE A 143 10.45 11.19 11.58
N MET A 144 9.21 11.43 11.09
CA MET A 144 8.58 10.57 10.10
C MET A 144 9.35 10.57 8.77
N GLY A 145 9.84 11.74 8.34
CA GLY A 145 10.66 11.86 7.13
C GLY A 145 12.00 11.14 7.27
N ALA A 146 12.67 11.28 8.41
CA ALA A 146 13.91 10.54 8.68
C ALA A 146 13.66 9.03 8.73
N ALA A 147 12.58 8.58 9.37
CA ALA A 147 12.21 7.17 9.38
C ALA A 147 11.93 6.66 7.96
N ALA A 148 11.20 7.41 7.14
CA ALA A 148 10.94 7.05 5.74
C ALA A 148 12.23 6.92 4.92
N VAL A 149 13.21 7.83 5.09
CA VAL A 149 14.51 7.75 4.40
C VAL A 149 15.32 6.55 4.87
N VAL A 150 15.33 6.25 6.18
CA VAL A 150 16.03 5.07 6.72
C VAL A 150 15.39 3.78 6.23
N LEU A 151 14.05 3.70 6.20
CA LEU A 151 13.33 2.54 5.68
C LEU A 151 13.57 2.37 4.17
N ALA A 152 13.36 3.43 3.39
CA ALA A 152 13.45 3.37 1.94
C ALA A 152 14.89 3.24 1.42
N GLY A 153 15.85 3.91 2.07
CA GLY A 153 17.25 3.93 1.61
C GLY A 153 18.17 2.92 2.28
N GLY A 154 17.77 2.37 3.44
CA GLY A 154 18.62 1.47 4.22
C GLY A 154 17.98 0.11 4.48
N LEU A 155 16.85 0.08 5.20
CA LEU A 155 16.20 -1.19 5.53
C LEU A 155 15.61 -1.91 4.32
N SER A 156 15.30 -1.20 3.24
CA SER A 156 14.91 -1.80 1.95
C SER A 156 15.96 -2.77 1.39
N LEU A 157 17.24 -2.58 1.74
CA LEU A 157 18.33 -3.50 1.34
C LEU A 157 18.26 -4.87 2.04
N LEU A 158 17.47 -4.97 3.10
CA LEU A 158 17.19 -6.23 3.80
C LEU A 158 15.87 -6.85 3.34
N ALA A 159 15.20 -6.24 2.35
CA ALA A 159 13.99 -6.80 1.78
C ALA A 159 14.27 -8.18 1.18
N SER A 160 13.31 -9.08 1.33
CA SER A 160 13.39 -10.42 0.77
C SER A 160 13.24 -10.36 -0.75
N GLU A 161 14.04 -11.13 -1.47
CA GLU A 161 13.88 -11.41 -2.90
C GLU A 161 12.89 -12.56 -3.16
N LEU A 162 12.26 -13.07 -2.09
CA LEU A 162 11.26 -14.13 -2.20
C LEU A 162 9.95 -13.56 -2.74
N PRO A 163 9.18 -14.41 -3.47
CA PRO A 163 7.89 -14.03 -4.03
C PRO A 163 6.95 -13.41 -2.98
N ASP A 164 6.12 -12.45 -3.40
CA ASP A 164 5.05 -11.90 -2.57
C ASP A 164 3.93 -12.94 -2.29
N GLY A 165 2.86 -12.54 -1.58
CA GLY A 165 1.80 -13.48 -1.21
C GLY A 165 1.02 -14.05 -2.40
N LEU A 166 0.85 -13.28 -3.48
CA LEU A 166 0.20 -13.73 -4.72
C LEU A 166 1.15 -14.64 -5.51
N GLU A 167 2.35 -14.17 -5.78
CA GLU A 167 3.38 -14.90 -6.51
C GLU A 167 3.72 -16.23 -5.82
N TRP A 168 3.89 -16.23 -4.50
CA TRP A 168 4.10 -17.44 -3.70
C TRP A 168 2.94 -18.43 -3.84
N SER A 169 1.70 -17.94 -3.85
CA SER A 169 0.53 -18.80 -4.03
C SER A 169 0.47 -19.39 -5.44
N LEU A 170 0.85 -18.63 -6.47
CA LEU A 170 0.96 -19.09 -7.84
C LEU A 170 2.08 -20.12 -7.99
N GLU A 171 3.27 -19.84 -7.45
CA GLU A 171 4.41 -20.75 -7.51
C GLU A 171 4.08 -22.11 -6.89
N ARG A 172 3.39 -22.12 -5.75
CA ARG A 172 2.95 -23.38 -5.10
C ARG A 172 1.97 -24.19 -5.92
N MET A 173 1.22 -23.56 -6.80
CA MET A 173 0.19 -24.22 -7.62
C MET A 173 0.69 -24.59 -9.00
N THR A 174 1.47 -23.73 -9.62
CA THR A 174 1.85 -23.82 -11.04
C THR A 174 3.33 -24.11 -11.25
N GLY A 175 4.15 -23.91 -10.21
CA GLY A 175 5.62 -23.96 -10.30
C GLY A 175 6.24 -22.71 -10.91
N SER A 176 5.46 -21.63 -11.10
CA SER A 176 5.90 -20.33 -11.60
C SER A 176 5.27 -19.21 -10.78
N THR A 177 5.99 -18.14 -10.56
CA THR A 177 5.48 -16.91 -9.93
C THR A 177 4.59 -16.10 -10.86
N GLU A 178 4.69 -16.35 -12.17
CA GLU A 178 3.92 -15.66 -13.19
C GLU A 178 3.07 -16.66 -13.99
N LEU A 179 1.93 -16.19 -14.47
CA LEU A 179 1.09 -16.91 -15.43
C LEU A 179 1.45 -16.43 -16.84
N GLU A 180 1.39 -17.37 -17.80
CA GLU A 180 1.57 -16.99 -19.20
C GLU A 180 0.52 -15.95 -19.60
N SER A 181 0.98 -14.81 -20.11
CA SER A 181 0.11 -13.76 -20.62
C SER A 181 -0.57 -14.23 -21.92
N ALA A 182 -1.85 -13.92 -22.07
CA ALA A 182 -2.54 -14.19 -23.32
C ALA A 182 -1.95 -13.36 -24.46
N ASP A 183 -1.73 -13.98 -25.61
CA ASP A 183 -1.33 -13.28 -26.82
C ASP A 183 -2.44 -12.31 -27.27
N SER A 184 -2.36 -11.06 -26.82
CA SER A 184 -3.32 -10.03 -27.23
C SER A 184 -2.62 -8.67 -27.44
N SER A 185 -3.16 -7.88 -28.36
CA SER A 185 -2.68 -6.53 -28.63
C SER A 185 -2.73 -5.60 -27.38
N VAL A 186 -3.63 -5.91 -26.43
CA VAL A 186 -3.78 -5.12 -25.20
C VAL A 186 -2.62 -5.37 -24.26
N TYR A 187 -2.16 -6.63 -24.12
CA TYR A 187 -0.95 -6.95 -23.34
C TYR A 187 0.28 -6.30 -23.95
N ALA A 188 0.49 -6.44 -25.27
CA ALA A 188 1.63 -5.82 -25.95
C ALA A 188 1.64 -4.29 -25.80
N LEU A 189 0.46 -3.64 -25.87
CA LEU A 189 0.36 -2.20 -25.66
C LEU A 189 0.70 -1.81 -24.20
N SER A 190 0.21 -2.57 -23.21
CA SER A 190 0.47 -2.28 -21.80
C SER A 190 1.96 -2.45 -21.47
N GLU A 191 2.59 -3.47 -22.00
CA GLU A 191 4.02 -3.71 -21.87
C GLU A 191 4.84 -2.59 -22.54
N ALA A 192 4.44 -2.16 -23.75
CA ALA A 192 5.08 -1.03 -24.44
C ALA A 192 4.97 0.27 -23.64
N VAL A 193 3.83 0.52 -22.95
CA VAL A 193 3.68 1.68 -22.07
C VAL A 193 4.58 1.55 -20.85
N GLN A 194 4.56 0.41 -20.16
CA GLN A 194 5.38 0.18 -18.97
C GLN A 194 6.89 0.27 -19.30
N SER A 195 7.34 -0.27 -20.43
CA SER A 195 8.75 -0.20 -20.83
C SER A 195 9.26 1.23 -21.02
N VAL A 196 8.39 2.18 -21.37
CA VAL A 196 8.75 3.60 -21.50
C VAL A 196 8.61 4.37 -20.18
N THR A 197 7.64 4.00 -19.34
CA THR A 197 7.36 4.72 -18.10
C THR A 197 8.15 4.21 -16.90
N ALA A 198 8.53 2.93 -16.87
CA ALA A 198 9.31 2.32 -15.81
C ALA A 198 10.75 2.80 -15.83
N LEU A 199 11.03 3.90 -15.15
CA LEU A 199 12.36 4.49 -15.05
C LEU A 199 13.30 3.69 -14.15
N LEU A 200 12.76 2.97 -13.19
CA LEU A 200 13.48 2.15 -12.21
C LEU A 200 12.75 0.81 -12.06
N PRO A 201 12.72 -0.03 -13.13
CA PRO A 201 12.03 -1.31 -13.09
C PRO A 201 12.56 -2.17 -11.95
N ASP A 202 11.66 -2.91 -11.29
CA ASP A 202 11.96 -3.77 -10.14
C ASP A 202 12.73 -3.05 -9.02
N TYR A 203 12.43 -1.76 -8.84
CA TYR A 203 13.08 -0.87 -7.85
C TYR A 203 14.60 -0.78 -8.03
N ASN A 204 15.11 -0.88 -9.26
CA ASN A 204 16.55 -0.81 -9.54
C ASN A 204 16.84 -0.01 -10.81
N PHE A 205 18.13 0.22 -11.09
CA PHE A 205 18.52 0.76 -12.38
C PHE A 205 18.31 -0.29 -13.47
N ALA A 206 17.79 0.11 -14.62
CA ALA A 206 17.49 -0.79 -15.73
C ALA A 206 18.71 -1.69 -16.07
N GLY A 207 18.51 -3.01 -16.03
CA GLY A 207 19.54 -4.02 -16.29
C GLY A 207 20.61 -4.16 -15.20
N SER A 208 20.35 -3.71 -13.97
CA SER A 208 21.29 -3.80 -12.84
C SER A 208 20.55 -4.24 -11.59
N GLU A 209 21.15 -5.12 -10.82
CA GLU A 209 20.72 -5.48 -9.45
C GLU A 209 21.75 -4.91 -8.47
N SER A 210 21.58 -3.66 -8.06
CA SER A 210 22.54 -3.00 -7.18
C SER A 210 21.86 -2.45 -5.92
N ALA A 211 22.49 -2.62 -4.77
CA ALA A 211 22.06 -2.01 -3.51
C ALA A 211 21.85 -0.49 -3.63
N ALA A 212 22.69 0.18 -4.44
CA ALA A 212 22.56 1.61 -4.71
C ALA A 212 21.28 1.93 -5.50
N GLY A 213 20.90 1.09 -6.48
CA GLY A 213 19.68 1.22 -7.25
C GLY A 213 18.44 1.06 -6.36
N THR A 214 18.40 0.04 -5.54
CA THR A 214 17.29 -0.20 -4.59
C THR A 214 17.12 0.96 -3.60
N SER A 215 18.20 1.42 -2.98
CA SER A 215 18.15 2.58 -2.08
C SER A 215 17.69 3.85 -2.79
N PHE A 216 18.19 4.09 -4.01
CA PHE A 216 17.81 5.24 -4.83
C PHE A 216 16.33 5.18 -5.20
N ALA A 217 15.84 4.04 -5.68
CA ALA A 217 14.45 3.82 -6.04
C ALA A 217 13.52 4.07 -4.85
N GLY A 218 13.85 3.54 -3.68
CA GLY A 218 13.07 3.74 -2.46
C GLY A 218 12.95 5.22 -2.05
N VAL A 219 14.08 5.95 -2.04
CA VAL A 219 14.08 7.38 -1.68
C VAL A 219 13.35 8.21 -2.73
N VAL A 220 13.60 7.97 -4.01
CA VAL A 220 12.95 8.70 -5.13
C VAL A 220 11.44 8.44 -5.13
N GLY A 221 11.02 7.19 -4.98
CA GLY A 221 9.60 6.83 -4.87
C GLY A 221 8.90 7.56 -3.72
N ALA A 222 9.50 7.54 -2.53
CA ALA A 222 8.95 8.24 -1.36
C ALA A 222 8.83 9.76 -1.60
N VAL A 223 9.81 10.39 -2.24
CA VAL A 223 9.79 11.82 -2.57
C VAL A 223 8.70 12.13 -3.60
N ILE A 224 8.57 11.33 -4.64
CA ILE A 224 7.53 11.51 -5.68
C ILE A 224 6.14 11.42 -5.06
N VAL A 225 5.87 10.38 -4.26
CA VAL A 225 4.59 10.21 -3.55
C VAL A 225 4.30 11.44 -2.68
N MET A 226 5.27 11.89 -1.91
CA MET A 226 5.12 13.07 -1.04
C MET A 226 4.78 14.34 -1.85
N LEU A 227 5.49 14.59 -2.95
CA LEU A 227 5.26 15.75 -3.80
C LEU A 227 3.86 15.72 -4.44
N LEU A 228 3.41 14.56 -4.92
CA LEU A 228 2.08 14.42 -5.50
C LEU A 228 0.97 14.61 -4.48
N ILE A 229 1.13 14.09 -3.27
CA ILE A 229 0.15 14.31 -2.18
C ILE A 229 0.09 15.79 -1.79
N LEU A 230 1.24 16.46 -1.68
CA LEU A 230 1.30 17.89 -1.37
C LEU A 230 0.68 18.75 -2.50
N ALA A 231 0.94 18.41 -3.75
CA ALA A 231 0.34 19.09 -4.91
C ALA A 231 -1.17 18.88 -4.94
N GLY A 232 -1.65 17.65 -4.78
CA GLY A 232 -3.06 17.32 -4.70
C GLY A 232 -3.78 18.05 -3.56
N GLY A 233 -3.16 18.09 -2.38
CA GLY A 233 -3.68 18.85 -1.23
C GLY A 233 -3.82 20.35 -1.50
N LYS A 234 -2.85 20.97 -2.19
CA LYS A 234 -2.94 22.38 -2.61
C LYS A 234 -4.08 22.62 -3.61
N VAL A 235 -4.21 21.75 -4.59
CA VAL A 235 -5.27 21.82 -5.60
C VAL A 235 -6.64 21.71 -4.94
N LEU A 236 -6.86 20.73 -4.07
CA LEU A 236 -8.12 20.57 -3.33
C LEU A 236 -8.45 21.78 -2.46
N LYS A 237 -7.46 22.37 -1.80
CA LYS A 237 -7.63 23.58 -1.00
C LYS A 237 -8.03 24.79 -1.87
N SER A 238 -7.47 24.92 -3.06
CA SER A 238 -7.82 25.97 -4.01
C SER A 238 -9.28 25.86 -4.48
N PHE A 239 -9.76 24.66 -4.76
CA PHE A 239 -11.16 24.42 -5.14
C PHE A 239 -12.13 24.76 -3.98
N ARG A 240 -11.80 24.40 -2.74
CA ARG A 240 -12.64 24.75 -1.57
C ARG A 240 -12.73 26.24 -1.32
N GLY A 241 -11.61 26.97 -1.41
CA GLY A 241 -11.60 28.42 -1.23
C GLY A 241 -12.41 29.22 -2.25
N ASN A 242 -12.53 28.68 -3.47
CA ASN A 242 -13.36 29.31 -4.51
C ASN A 242 -14.87 29.07 -4.30
N HIS A 243 -15.27 28.00 -3.63
CA HIS A 243 -16.67 27.72 -3.31
C HIS A 243 -17.20 28.49 -2.08
N GLU A 244 -16.32 28.92 -1.18
CA GLU A 244 -16.71 29.76 -0.02
C GLU A 244 -16.83 31.25 -0.38
N GLN A 245 -16.41 31.65 -1.57
CA GLN A 245 -16.49 33.03 -2.07
C GLN A 245 -17.58 33.24 -3.15
N ALA A 246 -18.28 32.21 -3.55
CA ALA A 246 -19.40 32.24 -4.50
C ALA A 246 -20.73 31.98 -3.77
#